data_8791b414a559e77aa9685db3661bdb9d
#
_entry.id   8791b414a559e77aa9685db3661bdb9d
#
_cell.length_a   1.000
_cell.length_b   1.000
_cell.length_c   1.000
_cell.angle_alpha   90.00
_cell.angle_beta   90.00
_cell.angle_gamma   90.00
#
_symmetry.space_group_name_H-M   'P 1'
#
loop_
_entity.id
_entity.type
_entity.pdbx_description
1 polymer ?
#
loop_
_entity_poly.entity_id
_entity_poly.type
_entity_poly.pdbx_seq_one_letter_code
_entity_poly.pdbx_strand_id
1 'polypeptide(L)'
;MESSRRLRVKRKALEELDSLLKEIALHVSVVVVEGQRDVEALRSLGFEGNIEVCSHVGLSDVELCEIVALDADSVLLLTDFDEEGLLMYNRLKNVLERRRVNVEEGLRREVGRLMAVLGVYAVEDLDKIKFNSGL
;
A
#
# COMPACT_ATOMS: atom_id res chain seq x y z
N MET A 1 10.07 25.96 7.23
CA MET A 1 11.26 25.12 7.43
C MET A 1 11.01 24.11 8.54
N GLU A 2 11.29 22.85 8.31
CA GLU A 2 11.11 21.83 9.34
C GLU A 2 12.24 21.85 10.36
N SER A 3 11.90 21.53 11.62
CA SER A 3 12.90 21.39 12.67
C SER A 3 13.72 20.12 12.45
N SER A 4 14.93 20.08 13.03
CA SER A 4 15.79 18.88 13.00
C SER A 4 15.08 17.67 13.60
N ARG A 5 14.30 17.90 14.66
CA ARG A 5 13.54 16.85 15.33
C ARG A 5 12.50 16.23 14.39
N ARG A 6 11.76 17.06 13.64
CA ARG A 6 10.76 16.60 12.70
C ARG A 6 11.38 15.82 11.56
N LEU A 7 12.53 16.27 11.06
CA LEU A 7 13.26 15.56 10.01
C LEU A 7 13.75 14.18 10.48
N ARG A 8 14.19 14.08 11.73
CA ARG A 8 14.62 12.79 12.29
C ARG A 8 13.44 11.82 12.42
N VAL A 9 12.28 12.31 12.84
CA VAL A 9 11.06 11.50 12.95
C VAL A 9 10.65 10.98 11.58
N LYS A 10 10.66 11.82 10.56
CA LYS A 10 10.31 11.41 9.20
C LYS A 10 11.32 10.42 8.63
N ARG A 11 12.61 10.64 8.86
CA ARG A 11 13.65 9.71 8.40
C ARG A 11 13.48 8.33 9.02
N LYS A 12 13.21 8.29 10.32
CA LYS A 12 12.97 7.03 11.02
C LYS A 12 11.74 6.33 10.46
N ALA A 13 10.65 7.06 10.22
CA ALA A 13 9.44 6.50 9.64
C ALA A 13 9.70 5.93 8.24
N LEU A 14 10.52 6.61 7.43
CA LEU A 14 10.88 6.14 6.10
C LEU A 14 11.71 4.87 6.17
N GLU A 15 12.63 4.78 7.12
CA GLU A 15 13.42 3.56 7.34
C GLU A 15 12.54 2.39 7.78
N GLU A 16 11.58 2.65 8.67
CA GLU A 16 10.63 1.63 9.11
C GLU A 16 9.74 1.16 7.95
N LEU A 17 9.31 2.10 7.09
CA LEU A 17 8.52 1.76 5.92
C LEU A 17 9.31 0.89 4.94
N ASP A 18 10.58 1.23 4.73
CA ASP A 18 11.46 0.43 3.88
C ASP A 18 11.57 -1.01 4.38
N SER A 19 11.80 -1.19 5.67
CA SER A 19 11.86 -2.51 6.29
C SER A 19 10.53 -3.26 6.20
N LEU A 20 9.42 -2.55 6.42
CA LEU A 20 8.09 -3.12 6.34
C LEU A 20 7.77 -3.60 4.93
N LEU A 21 8.14 -2.82 3.90
CA LEU A 21 7.92 -3.21 2.51
C LEU A 21 8.70 -4.47 2.14
N LYS A 22 9.90 -4.64 2.67
CA LYS A 22 10.68 -5.87 2.46
C LYS A 22 9.99 -7.08 3.10
N GLU A 23 9.46 -6.90 4.30
CA GLU A 23 8.71 -7.94 5.00
C GLU A 23 7.43 -8.31 4.23
N ILE A 24 6.71 -7.29 3.74
CA ILE A 24 5.50 -7.50 2.95
C ILE A 24 5.82 -8.32 1.68
N ALA A 25 6.91 -7.98 0.98
CA ALA A 25 7.29 -8.69 -0.24
C ALA A 25 7.55 -10.17 0.01
N LEU A 26 8.02 -10.54 1.21
CA LEU A 26 8.33 -11.92 1.56
C LEU A 26 7.10 -12.72 2.00
N HIS A 27 6.12 -12.07 2.63
CA HIS A 27 5.04 -12.78 3.33
C HIS A 27 3.65 -12.62 2.73
N VAL A 28 3.44 -11.63 1.88
CA VAL A 28 2.14 -11.37 1.28
C VAL A 28 2.14 -11.82 -0.18
N SER A 29 1.09 -12.51 -0.60
CA SER A 29 1.01 -13.01 -1.98
C SER A 29 1.01 -11.88 -3.01
N VAL A 30 0.23 -10.83 -2.74
CA VAL A 30 0.10 -9.69 -3.65
C VAL A 30 -0.37 -8.46 -2.90
N VAL A 31 0.11 -7.31 -3.35
CA VAL A 31 -0.37 -5.99 -2.91
C VAL A 31 -1.30 -5.46 -4.00
N VAL A 32 -2.48 -4.99 -3.62
CA VAL A 32 -3.46 -4.41 -4.55
C VAL A 32 -3.50 -2.90 -4.33
N VAL A 33 -3.32 -2.14 -5.40
CA VAL A 33 -3.34 -0.67 -5.37
C VAL A 33 -4.39 -0.11 -6.33
N GLU A 34 -4.71 1.17 -6.21
CA GLU A 34 -5.75 1.78 -7.02
C GLU A 34 -5.32 2.04 -8.46
N GLY A 35 -4.10 2.54 -8.68
CA GLY A 35 -3.64 2.94 -9.99
C GLY A 35 -2.16 2.72 -10.24
N GLN A 36 -1.74 3.00 -11.49
CA GLN A 36 -0.37 2.77 -11.94
C GLN A 36 0.65 3.66 -11.20
N ARG A 37 0.26 4.86 -10.80
CA ARG A 37 1.15 5.75 -10.05
C ARG A 37 1.53 5.18 -8.68
N ASP A 38 0.62 4.41 -8.08
CA ASP A 38 0.91 3.72 -6.82
C ASP A 38 1.97 2.66 -7.01
N VAL A 39 1.92 1.93 -8.13
CA VAL A 39 2.94 0.95 -8.50
C VAL A 39 4.30 1.64 -8.61
N GLU A 40 4.35 2.74 -9.34
CA GLU A 40 5.58 3.49 -9.54
C GLU A 40 6.17 3.97 -8.21
N ALA A 41 5.31 4.48 -7.31
CA ALA A 41 5.74 4.92 -6.00
C ALA A 41 6.33 3.78 -5.17
N LEU A 42 5.65 2.63 -5.12
CA LEU A 42 6.14 1.48 -4.38
C LEU A 42 7.45 0.94 -4.97
N ARG A 43 7.55 0.88 -6.30
CA ARG A 43 8.79 0.45 -6.96
C ARG A 43 9.94 1.40 -6.68
N SER A 44 9.67 2.71 -6.65
CA SER A 44 10.71 3.70 -6.34
C SER A 44 11.24 3.57 -4.92
N LEU A 45 10.42 3.05 -3.99
CA LEU A 45 10.84 2.76 -2.63
C LEU A 45 11.56 1.42 -2.50
N GLY A 46 11.67 0.66 -3.59
CA GLY A 46 12.37 -0.61 -3.59
C GLY A 46 11.49 -1.83 -3.34
N PHE A 47 10.17 -1.67 -3.39
CA PHE A 47 9.27 -2.82 -3.23
C PHE A 47 9.37 -3.75 -4.43
N GLU A 48 9.70 -5.02 -4.20
CA GLU A 48 9.91 -6.02 -5.25
C GLU A 48 8.83 -7.10 -5.29
N GLY A 49 7.80 -7.00 -4.44
CA GLY A 49 6.72 -7.97 -4.40
C GLY A 49 5.74 -7.82 -5.56
N ASN A 50 4.77 -8.71 -5.62
CA ASN A 50 3.73 -8.68 -6.64
C ASN A 50 2.73 -7.56 -6.36
N ILE A 51 2.36 -6.82 -7.40
CA ILE A 51 1.38 -5.74 -7.31
C ILE A 51 0.34 -5.93 -8.40
N GLU A 52 -0.94 -5.77 -8.02
CA GLU A 52 -2.06 -5.71 -8.96
C GLU A 52 -2.73 -4.35 -8.84
N VAL A 53 -3.22 -3.85 -9.97
CA VAL A 53 -3.80 -2.51 -10.09
C VAL A 53 -5.30 -2.62 -10.35
N CYS A 54 -6.11 -1.90 -9.57
CA CYS A 54 -7.57 -1.91 -9.73
C CYS A 54 -8.05 -1.21 -11.00
N SER A 55 -7.34 -0.20 -11.47
CA SER A 55 -7.73 0.56 -12.65
C SER A 55 -7.38 -0.15 -13.96
N HIS A 56 -7.89 -1.36 -14.14
CA HIS A 56 -7.74 -2.11 -15.38
C HIS A 56 -8.87 -1.80 -16.36
N VAL A 57 -8.54 -1.65 -17.62
CA VAL A 57 -9.54 -1.48 -18.67
C VAL A 57 -10.32 -2.78 -18.81
N GLY A 58 -11.64 -2.69 -18.71
CA GLY A 58 -12.53 -3.84 -18.88
C GLY A 58 -12.74 -4.69 -17.64
N LEU A 59 -12.15 -4.32 -16.51
CA LEU A 59 -12.38 -5.00 -15.22
C LEU A 59 -12.79 -4.00 -14.15
N SER A 60 -13.79 -4.38 -13.34
CA SER A 60 -14.09 -3.63 -12.13
C SER A 60 -13.08 -4.01 -11.03
N ASP A 61 -12.99 -3.20 -9.98
CA ASP A 61 -12.14 -3.51 -8.84
C ASP A 61 -12.54 -4.83 -8.16
N VAL A 62 -13.86 -5.09 -8.08
CA VAL A 62 -14.39 -6.34 -7.52
C VAL A 62 -13.98 -7.53 -8.38
N GLU A 63 -14.12 -7.41 -9.70
CA GLU A 63 -13.73 -8.49 -10.62
C GLU A 63 -12.24 -8.78 -10.52
N LEU A 64 -11.40 -7.74 -10.41
CA LEU A 64 -9.96 -7.92 -10.23
C LEU A 64 -9.69 -8.72 -8.96
N CYS A 65 -10.34 -8.38 -7.84
CA CYS A 65 -10.13 -9.10 -6.58
C CYS A 65 -10.62 -10.56 -6.66
N GLU A 66 -11.67 -10.83 -7.41
CA GLU A 66 -12.12 -12.20 -7.63
C GLU A 66 -11.07 -13.02 -8.40
N ILE A 67 -10.42 -12.40 -9.38
CA ILE A 67 -9.33 -13.04 -10.13
C ILE A 67 -8.11 -13.24 -9.22
N VAL A 68 -7.72 -12.23 -8.46
CA VAL A 68 -6.60 -12.32 -7.52
C VAL A 68 -6.82 -13.47 -6.52
N ALA A 69 -8.06 -13.64 -6.06
CA ALA A 69 -8.41 -14.67 -5.10
C ALA A 69 -8.20 -16.10 -5.61
N LEU A 70 -8.08 -16.30 -6.92
CA LEU A 70 -7.84 -17.64 -7.48
C LEU A 70 -6.46 -18.19 -7.09
N ASP A 71 -5.46 -17.31 -6.97
CA ASP A 71 -4.08 -17.73 -6.72
C ASP A 71 -3.47 -17.21 -5.41
N ALA A 72 -4.08 -16.21 -4.79
CA ALA A 72 -3.50 -15.57 -3.62
C ALA A 72 -3.98 -16.19 -2.32
N ASP A 73 -3.08 -16.44 -1.38
CA ASP A 73 -3.41 -16.87 -0.01
C ASP A 73 -3.60 -15.66 0.90
N SER A 74 -2.82 -14.60 0.67
CA SER A 74 -2.91 -13.37 1.47
C SER A 74 -2.77 -12.15 0.56
N VAL A 75 -3.53 -11.12 0.87
CA VAL A 75 -3.56 -9.88 0.09
C VAL A 75 -3.43 -8.69 1.02
N LEU A 76 -2.57 -7.77 0.66
CA LEU A 76 -2.50 -6.45 1.29
C LEU A 76 -3.16 -5.44 0.37
N LEU A 77 -4.27 -4.85 0.83
CA LEU A 77 -4.97 -3.81 0.09
C LEU A 77 -4.38 -2.46 0.48
N LEU A 78 -3.74 -1.79 -0.46
CA LEU A 78 -3.19 -0.45 -0.27
C LEU A 78 -3.93 0.57 -1.11
N THR A 79 -5.26 0.62 -0.93
CA THR A 79 -6.05 1.76 -1.39
C THR A 79 -5.68 2.96 -0.54
N ASP A 80 -5.95 4.17 -1.03
CA ASP A 80 -5.59 5.39 -0.31
C ASP A 80 -6.21 5.44 1.09
N PHE A 81 -5.62 6.24 1.94
CA PHE A 81 -6.02 6.37 3.36
C PHE A 81 -6.95 7.55 3.58
N ASP A 82 -7.70 7.93 2.55
CA ASP A 82 -8.79 8.89 2.63
C ASP A 82 -10.12 8.13 2.75
N GLU A 83 -11.22 8.88 2.80
CA GLU A 83 -12.55 8.30 2.97
C GLU A 83 -12.94 7.37 1.83
N GLU A 84 -12.67 7.77 0.58
CA GLU A 84 -12.98 6.94 -0.59
C GLU A 84 -12.14 5.66 -0.60
N GLY A 85 -10.86 5.78 -0.27
CA GLY A 85 -9.96 4.63 -0.19
C GLY A 85 -10.37 3.65 0.88
N LEU A 86 -10.89 4.14 2.01
CA LEU A 86 -11.38 3.27 3.08
C LEU A 86 -12.66 2.54 2.66
N LEU A 87 -13.58 3.22 1.96
CA LEU A 87 -14.79 2.58 1.44
C LEU A 87 -14.43 1.48 0.44
N MET A 88 -13.49 1.76 -0.43
CA MET A 88 -12.98 0.79 -1.41
C MET A 88 -12.33 -0.39 -0.69
N TYR A 89 -11.51 -0.13 0.31
CA TYR A 89 -10.88 -1.17 1.12
C TYR A 89 -11.92 -2.12 1.71
N ASN A 90 -12.95 -1.59 2.35
CA ASN A 90 -13.98 -2.40 2.97
C ASN A 90 -14.73 -3.26 1.95
N ARG A 91 -15.02 -2.72 0.77
CA ARG A 91 -15.68 -3.46 -0.31
C ARG A 91 -14.81 -4.62 -0.80
N LEU A 92 -13.54 -4.34 -1.09
CA LEU A 92 -12.63 -5.35 -1.63
C LEU A 92 -12.26 -6.41 -0.59
N LYS A 93 -12.13 -6.00 0.67
CA LYS A 93 -11.90 -6.93 1.77
C LYS A 93 -13.03 -7.97 1.84
N ASN A 94 -14.29 -7.52 1.73
CA ASN A 94 -15.42 -8.43 1.78
C ASN A 94 -15.39 -9.45 0.62
N VAL A 95 -15.03 -9.01 -0.57
CA VAL A 95 -14.89 -9.89 -1.73
C VAL A 95 -13.83 -10.97 -1.47
N LEU A 96 -12.66 -10.55 -1.01
CA LEU A 96 -11.54 -11.46 -0.76
C LEU A 96 -11.84 -12.45 0.36
N GLU A 97 -12.42 -11.97 1.46
CA GLU A 97 -12.75 -12.83 2.59
C GLU A 97 -13.80 -13.89 2.26
N ARG A 98 -14.76 -13.56 1.41
CA ARG A 98 -15.72 -14.54 0.92
C ARG A 98 -15.06 -15.65 0.12
N ARG A 99 -13.93 -15.36 -0.49
CA ARG A 99 -13.13 -16.33 -1.24
C ARG A 99 -12.06 -17.00 -0.38
N ARG A 100 -12.10 -16.77 0.93
CA ARG A 100 -11.18 -17.35 1.93
C ARG A 100 -9.74 -16.88 1.77
N VAL A 101 -9.55 -15.69 1.23
CA VAL A 101 -8.24 -15.05 1.17
C VAL A 101 -8.03 -14.24 2.44
N ASN A 102 -6.85 -14.35 3.03
CA ASN A 102 -6.49 -13.57 4.20
C ASN A 102 -6.17 -12.12 3.78
N VAL A 103 -6.94 -11.17 4.31
CA VAL A 103 -6.67 -9.75 4.08
C VAL A 103 -5.85 -9.21 5.23
N GLU A 104 -4.69 -8.66 4.92
CA GLU A 104 -3.70 -8.21 5.91
C GLU A 104 -4.05 -6.85 6.50
N GLU A 105 -4.97 -6.82 7.46
CA GLU A 105 -5.43 -5.59 8.11
C GLU A 105 -4.34 -4.93 8.96
N GLY A 106 -3.58 -5.73 9.69
CA GLY A 106 -2.51 -5.22 10.55
C GLY A 106 -1.41 -4.54 9.75
N LEU A 107 -1.02 -5.12 8.63
CA LEU A 107 -0.01 -4.54 7.75
C LEU A 107 -0.51 -3.23 7.12
N ARG A 108 -1.78 -3.18 6.69
CA ARG A 108 -2.37 -1.94 6.18
C ARG A 108 -2.35 -0.85 7.25
N ARG A 109 -2.73 -1.20 8.48
CA ARG A 109 -2.72 -0.24 9.59
C ARG A 109 -1.32 0.30 9.84
N GLU A 110 -0.33 -0.56 9.77
CA GLU A 110 1.07 -0.17 9.99
C GLU A 110 1.58 0.74 8.88
N VAL A 111 1.28 0.43 7.63
CA VAL A 111 1.61 1.31 6.50
C VAL A 111 0.93 2.67 6.68
N GLY A 112 -0.36 2.67 7.05
CA GLY A 112 -1.11 3.90 7.28
C GLY A 112 -0.52 4.76 8.39
N ARG A 113 -0.07 4.14 9.47
CA ARG A 113 0.59 4.84 10.57
C ARG A 113 1.85 5.56 10.09
N LEU A 114 2.68 4.86 9.34
CA LEU A 114 3.93 5.43 8.82
C LEU A 114 3.66 6.54 7.80
N MET A 115 2.67 6.35 6.94
CA MET A 115 2.27 7.38 5.99
C MET A 115 1.77 8.65 6.70
N ALA A 116 1.02 8.48 7.80
CA ALA A 116 0.55 9.61 8.58
C ALA A 116 1.71 10.39 9.18
N VAL A 117 2.73 9.70 9.69
CA VAL A 117 3.95 10.35 10.20
C VAL A 117 4.64 11.12 9.07
N LEU A 118 4.65 10.57 7.87
CA LEU A 118 5.25 11.21 6.69
C LEU A 118 4.37 12.31 6.10
N GLY A 119 3.13 12.44 6.56
CA GLY A 119 2.22 13.50 6.11
C GLY A 119 1.55 13.24 4.78
N VAL A 120 1.37 11.97 4.39
CA VAL A 120 0.73 11.61 3.13
C VAL A 120 -0.43 10.64 3.35
N TYR A 121 -1.41 10.69 2.47
CA TYR A 121 -2.59 9.82 2.50
C TYR A 121 -2.71 8.95 1.26
N ALA A 122 -2.11 9.37 0.15
CA ALA A 122 -2.11 8.64 -1.10
C ALA A 122 -0.78 7.92 -1.30
N VAL A 123 -0.85 6.65 -1.65
CA VAL A 123 0.35 5.82 -1.86
C VAL A 123 1.25 6.43 -2.94
N GLU A 124 0.65 7.02 -3.98
CA GLU A 124 1.41 7.65 -5.08
C GLU A 124 2.31 8.79 -4.62
N ASP A 125 2.06 9.39 -3.45
CA ASP A 125 2.85 10.50 -2.93
C ASP A 125 4.10 10.06 -2.17
N LEU A 126 4.28 8.77 -1.94
CA LEU A 126 5.42 8.25 -1.19
C LEU A 126 6.76 8.48 -1.89
N ASP A 127 6.78 8.47 -3.21
CA ASP A 127 8.02 8.71 -3.97
C ASP A 127 8.54 10.15 -3.75
N LYS A 128 7.62 11.11 -3.61
CA LYS A 128 7.96 12.51 -3.35
C LYS A 128 8.63 12.68 -1.99
N ILE A 129 8.16 11.93 -0.99
CA ILE A 129 8.73 11.98 0.36
C ILE A 129 10.17 11.49 0.33
N LYS A 130 10.44 10.38 -0.31
CA LYS A 130 11.78 9.82 -0.42
C LYS A 130 12.73 10.80 -1.09
N PHE A 131 12.31 11.41 -2.18
CA PHE A 131 13.10 12.38 -2.91
C PHE A 131 13.39 13.63 -2.08
N ASN A 132 12.36 14.17 -1.43
CA ASN A 132 12.45 15.41 -0.64
C ASN A 132 13.23 15.23 0.66
N SER A 133 13.33 14.01 1.19
CA SER A 133 14.08 13.75 2.42
C SER A 133 15.58 13.66 2.20
N GLY A 134 16.04 13.60 0.97
CA GLY A 134 17.45 13.48 0.62
C GLY A 134 18.05 12.12 0.94
N LEU A 135 17.23 11.11 1.07
CA LEU A 135 17.68 9.75 1.38
C LEU A 135 18.05 8.90 0.17
#